data_9d0199da3b3e0c2f88747922d117f843
#
_entry.id   9d0199da3b3e0c2f88747922d117f843
#
_cell.length_a   1.000
_cell.length_b   1.000
_cell.length_c   1.000
_cell.angle_alpha   90.00
_cell.angle_beta   90.00
_cell.angle_gamma   90.00
#
_symmetry.space_group_name_H-M   'P 1'
#
loop_
_entity.id
_entity.type
_entity.pdbx_description
1 polymer ?
#
loop_
_entity_poly.entity_id
_entity_poly.type
_entity_poly.pdbx_seq_one_letter_code
_entity_poly.pdbx_strand_id
1 'polypeptide(L)'
;KPRTTVGWKGLINDPDLDGSFKINSGLRVARQLLLDLTSMGVPVACEVLDTISPQYLSDLYSWGAIGARTTESQLHRELVSGLSMPIGFKNSTDGGIGVAVDAIRASSQPHAFMGVTDQGTAAIVKTSGNTDLHIIHRGGKSGTNYDAASVETSKANLLKALPERHPSIMIDVSHGNSNKDFRNQPRGSADIAAQLARGQKA
;
A
#
# COMPACT_ATOMS: atom_id res chain seq x y z
N LYS A 1 -0.53 -12.77 -2.61
CA LYS A 1 0.66 -13.13 -3.41
C LYS A 1 1.92 -13.00 -2.56
N PRO A 2 2.53 -14.10 -2.09
CA PRO A 2 3.73 -14.03 -1.28
C PRO A 2 4.94 -13.53 -2.09
N ARG A 3 5.81 -12.74 -1.44
CA ARG A 3 7.06 -12.25 -2.03
C ARG A 3 8.18 -13.25 -1.81
N THR A 4 8.05 -14.42 -2.40
CA THR A 4 9.09 -15.44 -2.36
C THR A 4 10.00 -15.32 -3.58
N THR A 5 11.31 -15.53 -3.39
CA THR A 5 12.27 -15.62 -4.50
C THR A 5 11.97 -16.86 -5.34
N VAL A 6 11.73 -17.97 -4.67
CA VAL A 6 11.28 -19.24 -5.24
C VAL A 6 10.13 -19.81 -4.42
N GLY A 7 9.42 -20.78 -4.95
CA GLY A 7 8.30 -21.44 -4.29
C GLY A 7 6.94 -20.86 -4.66
N TRP A 8 5.94 -21.21 -3.89
CA TRP A 8 4.55 -20.87 -4.17
C TRP A 8 4.32 -19.36 -4.26
N LYS A 9 3.64 -18.92 -5.30
CA LYS A 9 3.38 -17.49 -5.61
C LYS A 9 2.00 -17.00 -5.18
N GLY A 10 1.30 -17.76 -4.38
CA GLY A 10 0.03 -17.37 -3.75
C GLY A 10 -1.22 -17.80 -4.48
N LEU A 11 -2.35 -17.60 -3.82
CA LEU A 11 -3.67 -18.09 -4.20
C LEU A 11 -4.08 -17.74 -5.64
N ILE A 12 -3.79 -16.53 -6.11
CA ILE A 12 -4.17 -16.12 -7.47
C ILE A 12 -3.36 -16.88 -8.52
N ASN A 13 -2.05 -17.01 -8.30
CA ASN A 13 -1.15 -17.58 -9.30
C ASN A 13 -1.22 -19.11 -9.37
N ASP A 14 -1.44 -19.76 -8.24
CA ASP A 14 -1.43 -21.23 -8.13
C ASP A 14 -2.38 -21.65 -7.00
N PRO A 15 -3.72 -21.65 -7.28
CA PRO A 15 -4.73 -21.88 -6.26
C PRO A 15 -4.71 -23.31 -5.69
N ASP A 16 -4.30 -24.28 -6.51
CA ASP A 16 -4.31 -25.70 -6.12
C ASP A 16 -3.00 -26.13 -5.42
N LEU A 17 -1.98 -25.26 -5.35
CA LEU A 17 -0.65 -25.52 -4.78
C LEU A 17 0.12 -26.67 -5.45
N ASP A 18 -0.17 -26.98 -6.68
CA ASP A 18 0.37 -28.11 -7.44
C ASP A 18 1.27 -27.70 -8.61
N GLY A 19 1.52 -26.40 -8.79
CA GLY A 19 2.28 -25.85 -9.89
C GLY A 19 1.53 -25.83 -11.23
N SER A 20 0.21 -26.01 -11.22
CA SER A 20 -0.63 -25.96 -12.42
C SER A 20 -0.88 -24.54 -12.94
N PHE A 21 -0.65 -23.53 -12.08
CA PHE A 21 -0.80 -22.11 -12.40
C PHE A 21 -2.16 -21.73 -13.03
N LYS A 22 -3.25 -22.29 -12.52
CA LYS A 22 -4.62 -22.00 -12.98
C LYS A 22 -5.07 -20.60 -12.56
N ILE A 23 -4.42 -19.58 -13.08
CA ILE A 23 -4.56 -18.18 -12.63
C ILE A 23 -6.00 -17.65 -12.79
N ASN A 24 -6.73 -18.09 -13.83
CA ASN A 24 -8.13 -17.68 -14.00
C ASN A 24 -9.04 -18.25 -12.89
N SER A 25 -8.75 -19.44 -12.41
CA SER A 25 -9.43 -20.02 -11.23
C SER A 25 -9.04 -19.25 -9.98
N GLY A 26 -7.74 -18.97 -9.79
CA GLY A 26 -7.22 -18.20 -8.67
C GLY A 26 -7.83 -16.80 -8.54
N LEU A 27 -7.98 -16.08 -9.65
CA LEU A 27 -8.65 -14.77 -9.69
C LEU A 27 -10.12 -14.87 -9.25
N ARG A 28 -10.85 -15.88 -9.70
CA ARG A 28 -12.26 -16.10 -9.30
C ARG A 28 -12.39 -16.42 -7.83
N VAL A 29 -11.52 -17.29 -7.32
CA VAL A 29 -11.51 -17.66 -5.89
C VAL A 29 -11.17 -16.43 -5.03
N ALA A 30 -10.16 -15.64 -5.41
CA ALA A 30 -9.80 -14.42 -4.70
C ALA A 30 -10.95 -13.39 -4.72
N ARG A 31 -11.61 -13.19 -5.87
CA ARG A 31 -12.75 -12.28 -5.97
C ARG A 31 -13.94 -12.75 -5.13
N GLN A 32 -14.26 -14.06 -5.16
CA GLN A 32 -15.34 -14.61 -4.34
C GLN A 32 -15.08 -14.40 -2.85
N LEU A 33 -13.85 -14.67 -2.39
CA LEU A 33 -13.46 -14.42 -1.01
C LEU A 33 -13.66 -12.95 -0.60
N LEU A 34 -13.27 -12.01 -1.48
CA LEU A 34 -13.47 -10.57 -1.23
C LEU A 34 -14.95 -10.21 -1.16
N LEU A 35 -15.79 -10.76 -2.05
CA LEU A 35 -17.23 -10.56 -2.03
C LEU A 35 -17.86 -11.10 -0.73
N ASP A 36 -17.46 -12.27 -0.30
CA ASP A 36 -17.98 -12.89 0.93
C ASP A 36 -17.62 -12.02 2.15
N LEU A 37 -16.36 -11.57 2.25
CA LEU A 37 -15.91 -10.73 3.35
C LEU A 37 -16.61 -9.35 3.37
N THR A 38 -16.72 -8.70 2.22
CA THR A 38 -17.40 -7.41 2.13
C THR A 38 -18.90 -7.51 2.41
N SER A 39 -19.54 -8.62 1.99
CA SER A 39 -20.96 -8.91 2.33
C SER A 39 -21.18 -9.11 3.81
N MET A 40 -20.16 -9.56 4.54
CA MET A 40 -20.19 -9.66 6.01
C MET A 40 -19.92 -8.31 6.71
N GLY A 41 -19.70 -7.23 5.96
CA GLY A 41 -19.33 -5.92 6.50
C GLY A 41 -17.86 -5.81 6.95
N VAL A 42 -16.99 -6.72 6.52
CA VAL A 42 -15.56 -6.69 6.85
C VAL A 42 -14.81 -5.87 5.80
N PRO A 43 -14.21 -4.72 6.17
CA PRO A 43 -13.34 -3.98 5.25
C PRO A 43 -12.07 -4.76 4.95
N VAL A 44 -11.67 -4.77 3.68
CA VAL A 44 -10.51 -5.56 3.21
C VAL A 44 -9.39 -4.65 2.77
N ALA A 45 -8.17 -4.95 3.21
CA ALA A 45 -6.95 -4.28 2.79
C ALA A 45 -6.11 -5.16 1.86
N CYS A 46 -5.40 -4.54 0.93
CA CYS A 46 -4.51 -5.25 0.00
C CYS A 46 -3.17 -4.54 -0.17
N GLU A 47 -2.08 -5.28 -0.20
CA GLU A 47 -0.83 -4.78 -0.78
C GLU A 47 -0.89 -4.95 -2.30
N VAL A 48 -0.81 -3.85 -3.04
CA VAL A 48 -0.85 -3.85 -4.51
C VAL A 48 0.52 -4.27 -5.03
N LEU A 49 0.67 -5.55 -5.31
CA LEU A 49 1.96 -6.17 -5.68
C LEU A 49 2.22 -6.23 -7.18
N ASP A 50 1.18 -6.31 -7.98
CA ASP A 50 1.24 -6.33 -9.44
C ASP A 50 0.27 -5.32 -10.04
N THR A 51 0.43 -5.03 -11.34
CA THR A 51 -0.31 -3.99 -12.02
C THR A 51 -1.53 -4.51 -12.81
N ILE A 52 -1.84 -5.80 -12.72
CA ILE A 52 -2.91 -6.45 -13.48
C ILE A 52 -4.07 -6.88 -12.58
N SER A 53 -3.78 -7.57 -11.49
CA SER A 53 -4.84 -8.09 -10.59
C SER A 53 -5.77 -7.00 -10.02
N PRO A 54 -5.33 -5.74 -9.77
CA PRO A 54 -6.23 -4.68 -9.33
C PRO A 54 -7.40 -4.42 -10.30
N GLN A 55 -7.21 -4.63 -11.61
CA GLN A 55 -8.29 -4.49 -12.59
C GLN A 55 -9.49 -5.41 -12.29
N TYR A 56 -9.24 -6.55 -11.65
CA TYR A 56 -10.27 -7.55 -11.36
C TYR A 56 -10.73 -7.57 -9.90
N LEU A 57 -10.05 -6.86 -9.00
CA LEU A 57 -10.23 -7.01 -7.57
C LEU A 57 -10.35 -5.69 -6.80
N SER A 58 -9.87 -4.57 -7.35
CA SER A 58 -9.70 -3.32 -6.58
C SER A 58 -11.02 -2.66 -6.17
N ASP A 59 -12.10 -2.93 -6.87
CA ASP A 59 -13.45 -2.47 -6.51
C ASP A 59 -13.96 -3.04 -5.17
N LEU A 60 -13.31 -4.09 -4.67
CA LEU A 60 -13.64 -4.74 -3.39
C LEU A 60 -12.65 -4.41 -2.26
N TYR A 61 -11.63 -3.59 -2.52
CA TYR A 61 -10.68 -3.16 -1.51
C TYR A 61 -11.14 -1.88 -0.82
N SER A 62 -11.11 -1.87 0.51
CA SER A 62 -11.37 -0.67 1.32
C SER A 62 -10.13 0.20 1.50
N TRP A 63 -8.95 -0.40 1.42
CA TRP A 63 -7.65 0.25 1.57
C TRP A 63 -6.56 -0.53 0.86
N GLY A 64 -5.56 0.18 0.36
CA GLY A 64 -4.40 -0.45 -0.27
C GLY A 64 -3.07 0.11 0.21
N ALA A 65 -2.00 -0.67 0.02
CA ALA A 65 -0.63 -0.25 0.32
C ALA A 65 0.33 -0.56 -0.81
N ILE A 66 1.31 0.33 -0.98
CA ILE A 66 2.49 0.09 -1.81
C ILE A 66 3.68 -0.17 -0.89
N GLY A 67 4.29 -1.33 -1.04
CA GLY A 67 5.42 -1.76 -0.20
C GLY A 67 6.69 -0.97 -0.44
N ALA A 68 7.59 -0.94 0.55
CA ALA A 68 8.83 -0.16 0.52
C ALA A 68 9.74 -0.43 -0.70
N ARG A 69 9.68 -1.64 -1.26
CA ARG A 69 10.47 -2.03 -2.44
C ARG A 69 9.82 -1.64 -3.77
N THR A 70 8.58 -1.18 -3.74
CA THR A 70 7.80 -0.79 -4.93
C THR A 70 7.37 0.67 -4.92
N THR A 71 7.58 1.40 -3.83
CA THR A 71 7.27 2.84 -3.73
C THR A 71 8.02 3.68 -4.79
N GLU A 72 9.20 3.27 -5.23
CA GLU A 72 9.95 3.93 -6.30
C GLU A 72 9.43 3.60 -7.70
N SER A 73 8.63 2.53 -7.86
CA SER A 73 8.16 2.06 -9.15
C SER A 73 7.17 3.02 -9.79
N GLN A 74 7.52 3.56 -10.95
CA GLN A 74 6.65 4.44 -11.73
C GLN A 74 5.34 3.71 -12.12
N LEU A 75 5.41 2.45 -12.48
CA LEU A 75 4.23 1.64 -12.84
C LEU A 75 3.22 1.55 -11.69
N HIS A 76 3.70 1.41 -10.44
CA HIS A 76 2.83 1.39 -9.27
C HIS A 76 2.25 2.76 -8.96
N ARG A 77 3.01 3.83 -9.16
CA ARG A 77 2.54 5.23 -8.99
C ARG A 77 1.45 5.57 -10.01
N GLU A 78 1.63 5.17 -11.26
CA GLU A 78 0.63 5.33 -12.33
C GLU A 78 -0.64 4.52 -12.02
N LEU A 79 -0.49 3.25 -11.64
CA LEU A 79 -1.62 2.42 -11.24
C LEU A 79 -2.42 3.05 -10.10
N VAL A 80 -1.73 3.51 -9.05
CA VAL A 80 -2.37 4.13 -7.87
C VAL A 80 -3.16 5.39 -8.25
N SER A 81 -2.73 6.13 -9.26
CA SER A 81 -3.47 7.31 -9.75
C SER A 81 -4.86 6.98 -10.29
N GLY A 82 -5.13 5.72 -10.59
CA GLY A 82 -6.43 5.23 -11.07
C GLY A 82 -7.23 4.44 -10.04
N LEU A 83 -6.70 4.23 -8.83
CA LEU A 83 -7.42 3.53 -7.78
C LEU A 83 -8.32 4.50 -7.00
N SER A 84 -9.52 4.05 -6.65
CA SER A 84 -10.55 4.89 -6.01
C SER A 84 -10.63 4.75 -4.49
N MET A 85 -9.82 3.85 -3.90
CA MET A 85 -9.71 3.70 -2.45
C MET A 85 -8.45 4.39 -1.91
N PRO A 86 -8.38 4.68 -0.59
CA PRO A 86 -7.18 5.21 0.05
C PRO A 86 -5.97 4.28 -0.12
N ILE A 87 -4.82 4.86 -0.49
CA ILE A 87 -3.56 4.13 -0.66
C ILE A 87 -2.45 4.73 0.19
N GLY A 88 -1.79 3.86 0.96
CA GLY A 88 -0.58 4.22 1.70
C GLY A 88 0.69 3.82 0.95
N PHE A 89 1.66 4.75 0.89
CA PHE A 89 3.00 4.48 0.38
C PHE A 89 3.98 4.29 1.55
N LYS A 90 4.61 3.12 1.63
CA LYS A 90 5.63 2.85 2.65
C LYS A 90 6.92 3.63 2.35
N ASN A 91 7.55 4.14 3.40
CA ASN A 91 8.90 4.68 3.29
C ASN A 91 9.88 3.61 2.78
N SER A 92 11.02 4.05 2.24
CA SER A 92 12.06 3.16 1.71
C SER A 92 12.61 2.18 2.75
N THR A 93 13.33 1.16 2.30
CA THR A 93 13.87 0.11 3.18
C THR A 93 14.97 0.60 4.11
N ASP A 94 15.65 1.69 3.76
CA ASP A 94 16.64 2.36 4.62
C ASP A 94 16.01 3.26 5.69
N GLY A 95 14.75 3.68 5.51
CA GLY A 95 14.01 4.55 6.42
C GLY A 95 13.65 5.91 5.84
N GLY A 96 14.17 6.24 4.65
CA GLY A 96 13.89 7.53 3.99
C GLY A 96 12.43 7.69 3.58
N ILE A 97 11.86 8.88 3.83
CA ILE A 97 10.45 9.19 3.51
C ILE A 97 10.29 9.90 2.17
N GLY A 98 11.36 10.43 1.59
CA GLY A 98 11.32 11.22 0.35
C GLY A 98 10.63 10.47 -0.79
N VAL A 99 10.96 9.18 -0.97
CA VAL A 99 10.35 8.36 -2.03
C VAL A 99 8.83 8.20 -1.88
N ALA A 100 8.31 8.19 -0.64
CA ALA A 100 6.88 8.11 -0.40
C ALA A 100 6.19 9.45 -0.70
N VAL A 101 6.83 10.57 -0.37
CA VAL A 101 6.36 11.92 -0.73
C VAL A 101 6.30 12.08 -2.25
N ASP A 102 7.35 11.67 -2.96
CA ASP A 102 7.40 11.73 -4.43
C ASP A 102 6.33 10.81 -5.06
N ALA A 103 6.12 9.62 -4.48
CA ALA A 103 5.10 8.70 -4.95
C ALA A 103 3.68 9.28 -4.79
N ILE A 104 3.38 9.90 -3.64
CA ILE A 104 2.11 10.59 -3.40
C ILE A 104 1.92 11.73 -4.39
N ARG A 105 2.96 12.55 -4.60
CA ARG A 105 2.92 13.65 -5.57
C ARG A 105 2.64 13.14 -6.98
N ALA A 106 3.31 12.10 -7.42
CA ALA A 106 3.09 11.50 -8.73
C ALA A 106 1.67 10.91 -8.86
N SER A 107 1.27 10.06 -7.90
CA SER A 107 -0.02 9.34 -7.96
C SER A 107 -1.23 10.25 -7.78
N SER A 108 -1.04 11.47 -7.27
CA SER A 108 -2.12 12.45 -7.15
C SER A 108 -2.44 13.16 -8.47
N GLN A 109 -1.64 12.96 -9.51
CA GLN A 109 -1.82 13.59 -10.82
C GLN A 109 -2.44 12.61 -11.83
N PRO A 110 -3.09 13.13 -12.88
CA PRO A 110 -3.53 12.32 -14.01
C PRO A 110 -2.35 11.66 -14.74
N HIS A 111 -2.57 10.42 -15.18
CA HIS A 111 -1.61 9.67 -15.98
C HIS A 111 -2.27 9.03 -17.20
N ALA A 112 -1.45 8.65 -18.18
CA ALA A 112 -1.84 7.82 -19.31
C ALA A 112 -0.75 6.74 -19.51
N PHE A 113 -1.11 5.49 -19.37
CA PHE A 113 -0.15 4.38 -19.41
C PHE A 113 -0.76 3.12 -20.02
N MET A 114 0.08 2.18 -20.41
CA MET A 114 -0.37 0.89 -20.91
C MET A 114 -0.84 -0.01 -19.77
N GLY A 115 -2.07 -0.46 -19.84
CA GLY A 115 -2.68 -1.39 -18.91
C GLY A 115 -3.55 -2.42 -19.61
N VAL A 116 -4.45 -3.03 -18.86
CA VAL A 116 -5.42 -4.01 -19.40
C VAL A 116 -6.84 -3.57 -19.10
N THR A 117 -7.76 -3.89 -20.01
CA THR A 117 -9.20 -3.74 -19.80
C THR A 117 -9.73 -4.87 -18.92
N ASP A 118 -10.99 -4.76 -18.49
CA ASP A 118 -11.72 -5.83 -17.80
C ASP A 118 -11.86 -7.11 -18.63
N GLN A 119 -11.81 -7.00 -19.96
CA GLN A 119 -11.78 -8.16 -20.89
C GLN A 119 -10.37 -8.74 -21.08
N GLY A 120 -9.33 -8.17 -20.41
CA GLY A 120 -7.95 -8.64 -20.50
C GLY A 120 -7.20 -8.18 -21.76
N THR A 121 -7.71 -7.18 -22.48
CA THR A 121 -7.08 -6.62 -23.67
C THR A 121 -6.15 -5.48 -23.30
N ALA A 122 -4.96 -5.43 -23.91
CA ALA A 122 -4.04 -4.30 -23.74
C ALA A 122 -4.66 -2.99 -24.25
N ALA A 123 -4.55 -1.93 -23.47
CA ALA A 123 -5.13 -0.62 -23.79
C ALA A 123 -4.34 0.51 -23.12
N ILE A 124 -4.54 1.74 -23.60
CA ILE A 124 -4.11 2.93 -22.88
C ILE A 124 -5.16 3.26 -21.80
N VAL A 125 -4.73 3.21 -20.55
CA VAL A 125 -5.52 3.60 -19.39
C VAL A 125 -5.23 5.06 -19.07
N LYS A 126 -6.28 5.88 -18.97
CA LYS A 126 -6.18 7.28 -18.52
C LYS A 126 -6.77 7.38 -17.12
N THR A 127 -6.09 8.06 -16.23
CA THR A 127 -6.47 8.24 -14.84
C THR A 127 -6.63 9.71 -14.49
N SER A 128 -7.32 10.00 -13.41
CA SER A 128 -7.57 11.38 -12.93
C SER A 128 -6.67 11.79 -11.75
N GLY A 129 -5.90 10.88 -11.22
CA GLY A 129 -5.18 11.04 -9.95
C GLY A 129 -6.00 10.53 -8.74
N ASN A 130 -5.29 10.06 -7.72
CA ASN A 130 -5.89 9.63 -6.45
C ASN A 130 -5.69 10.71 -5.39
N THR A 131 -6.77 11.16 -4.76
CA THR A 131 -6.74 12.20 -3.73
C THR A 131 -6.52 11.64 -2.31
N ASP A 132 -6.71 10.34 -2.10
CA ASP A 132 -6.72 9.71 -0.77
C ASP A 132 -5.43 8.94 -0.51
N LEU A 133 -4.31 9.67 -0.52
CA LEU A 133 -2.97 9.12 -0.37
C LEU A 133 -2.34 9.52 0.96
N HIS A 134 -1.56 8.60 1.56
CA HIS A 134 -0.86 8.85 2.81
C HIS A 134 0.48 8.11 2.87
N ILE A 135 1.33 8.51 3.82
CA ILE A 135 2.61 7.83 4.10
C ILE A 135 2.37 6.70 5.10
N ILE A 136 3.07 5.58 4.91
CA ILE A 136 3.16 4.52 5.92
C ILE A 136 4.58 4.48 6.47
N HIS A 137 4.73 4.78 7.76
CA HIS A 137 5.96 4.57 8.49
C HIS A 137 6.15 3.11 8.85
N ARG A 138 7.18 2.47 8.30
CA ARG A 138 7.50 1.06 8.56
C ARG A 138 8.86 0.85 9.24
N GLY A 139 9.53 1.95 9.60
CA GLY A 139 10.93 1.90 10.02
C GLY A 139 11.88 1.59 8.86
N GLY A 140 13.14 1.44 9.14
CA GLY A 140 14.17 1.14 8.15
C GLY A 140 15.43 0.54 8.77
N LYS A 141 16.48 0.40 7.95
CA LYS A 141 17.79 -0.04 8.43
C LYS A 141 18.43 0.97 9.40
N SER A 142 18.08 2.26 9.27
CA SER A 142 18.53 3.34 10.13
C SER A 142 17.84 3.38 11.50
N GLY A 143 16.78 2.63 11.69
CA GLY A 143 16.02 2.56 12.95
C GLY A 143 14.51 2.62 12.78
N THR A 144 13.83 2.83 13.88
CA THR A 144 12.37 3.03 13.95
C THR A 144 11.99 4.44 13.53
N ASN A 145 10.74 4.66 13.11
CA ASN A 145 10.19 5.97 12.75
C ASN A 145 8.73 6.14 13.20
N TYR A 146 8.35 5.48 14.30
CA TYR A 146 7.01 5.61 14.87
C TYR A 146 6.89 6.76 15.90
N ASP A 147 8.00 7.34 16.33
CA ASP A 147 8.03 8.43 17.31
C ASP A 147 7.45 9.75 16.79
N ALA A 148 7.05 10.63 17.72
CA ALA A 148 6.38 11.89 17.38
C ALA A 148 7.23 12.80 16.49
N ALA A 149 8.56 12.84 16.67
CA ALA A 149 9.45 13.68 15.86
C ALA A 149 9.50 13.19 14.40
N SER A 150 9.55 11.87 14.21
CA SER A 150 9.47 11.25 12.87
C SER A 150 8.14 11.55 12.19
N VAL A 151 7.02 11.48 12.91
CA VAL A 151 5.69 11.81 12.40
C VAL A 151 5.61 13.27 11.97
N GLU A 152 6.03 14.20 12.82
CA GLU A 152 6.00 15.65 12.50
C GLU A 152 6.93 15.99 11.32
N THR A 153 8.10 15.38 11.24
CA THR A 153 9.02 15.56 10.10
C THR A 153 8.35 15.12 8.79
N SER A 154 7.67 13.99 8.81
CA SER A 154 6.98 13.48 7.62
C SER A 154 5.79 14.35 7.21
N LYS A 155 5.02 14.85 8.18
CA LYS A 155 3.94 15.80 7.93
C LYS A 155 4.46 17.10 7.30
N ALA A 156 5.55 17.64 7.85
CA ALA A 156 6.17 18.86 7.31
C ALA A 156 6.66 18.66 5.86
N ASN A 157 7.30 17.53 5.57
CA ASN A 157 7.74 17.21 4.21
C ASN A 157 6.58 17.03 3.24
N LEU A 158 5.51 16.39 3.67
CA LEU A 158 4.32 16.20 2.85
C LEU A 158 3.63 17.55 2.56
N LEU A 159 3.46 18.40 3.57
CA LEU A 159 2.91 19.75 3.41
C LEU A 159 3.76 20.63 2.51
N LYS A 160 5.10 20.54 2.60
CA LYS A 160 5.99 21.28 1.71
C LYS A 160 5.82 20.85 0.25
N ALA A 161 5.61 19.56 0.00
CA ALA A 161 5.45 19.02 -1.34
C ALA A 161 4.03 19.22 -1.91
N LEU A 162 3.02 19.21 -1.04
CA LEU A 162 1.59 19.26 -1.37
C LEU A 162 0.85 20.14 -0.34
N PRO A 163 0.97 21.48 -0.43
CA PRO A 163 0.42 22.41 0.59
C PRO A 163 -1.09 22.35 0.73
N GLU A 164 -1.78 21.96 -0.33
CA GLU A 164 -3.25 21.88 -0.39
C GLU A 164 -3.81 20.65 0.37
N ARG A 165 -2.94 19.71 0.75
CA ARG A 165 -3.38 18.42 1.30
C ARG A 165 -3.28 18.38 2.81
N HIS A 166 -4.24 17.68 3.41
CA HIS A 166 -4.10 17.27 4.81
C HIS A 166 -3.07 16.14 4.90
N PRO A 167 -1.96 16.33 5.65
CA PRO A 167 -0.95 15.29 5.78
C PRO A 167 -1.49 14.17 6.67
N SER A 168 -1.54 12.95 6.13
CA SER A 168 -1.96 11.75 6.87
C SER A 168 -0.81 10.75 6.91
N ILE A 169 -0.59 10.18 8.10
CA ILE A 169 0.49 9.22 8.36
C ILE A 169 -0.11 8.00 9.04
N MET A 170 0.16 6.84 8.49
CA MET A 170 -0.12 5.54 9.12
C MET A 170 1.17 4.97 9.68
N ILE A 171 1.12 4.33 10.83
CA ILE A 171 2.29 3.69 11.43
C ILE A 171 2.11 2.17 11.43
N ASP A 172 3.01 1.50 10.72
CA ASP A 172 3.15 0.04 10.72
C ASP A 172 4.11 -0.33 11.86
N VAL A 173 3.60 -0.92 12.93
CA VAL A 173 4.37 -1.32 14.12
C VAL A 173 5.21 -2.58 13.91
N SER A 174 5.15 -3.18 12.72
CA SER A 174 5.96 -4.31 12.30
C SER A 174 7.21 -3.85 11.51
N HIS A 175 7.79 -4.73 10.70
CA HIS A 175 8.93 -4.47 9.82
C HIS A 175 10.14 -3.85 10.55
N GLY A 176 10.65 -2.72 10.08
CA GLY A 176 11.76 -2.00 10.71
C GLY A 176 11.40 -1.43 12.08
N ASN A 177 10.16 -1.04 12.28
CA ASN A 177 9.68 -0.50 13.55
C ASN A 177 9.70 -1.53 14.72
N SER A 178 9.69 -2.82 14.40
CA SER A 178 9.84 -3.89 15.38
C SER A 178 11.14 -4.68 15.24
N ASN A 179 12.04 -4.31 14.30
CA ASN A 179 13.17 -5.15 13.88
C ASN A 179 12.75 -6.56 13.47
N LYS A 180 11.53 -6.72 12.94
CA LYS A 180 10.88 -8.00 12.58
C LYS A 180 10.70 -8.97 13.76
N ASP A 181 10.73 -8.45 14.99
CA ASP A 181 10.44 -9.20 16.20
C ASP A 181 9.08 -8.73 16.75
N PHE A 182 8.09 -9.63 16.74
CA PHE A 182 6.74 -9.32 17.21
C PHE A 182 6.69 -8.85 18.67
N ARG A 183 7.66 -9.24 19.50
CA ARG A 183 7.77 -8.83 20.89
C ARG A 183 8.00 -7.32 21.06
N ASN A 184 8.50 -6.65 20.02
CA ASN A 184 8.72 -5.20 20.01
C ASN A 184 7.50 -4.40 19.59
N GLN A 185 6.49 -5.04 18.98
CA GLN A 185 5.28 -4.35 18.50
C GLN A 185 4.47 -3.66 19.63
N PRO A 186 4.30 -4.25 20.83
CA PRO A 186 3.61 -3.58 21.92
C PRO A 186 4.24 -2.25 22.34
N ARG A 187 5.58 -2.13 22.25
CA ARG A 187 6.29 -0.88 22.55
C ARG A 187 5.92 0.23 21.57
N GLY A 188 5.94 -0.08 20.26
CA GLY A 188 5.53 0.88 19.23
C GLY A 188 4.05 1.27 19.38
N SER A 189 3.17 0.31 19.64
CA SER A 189 1.74 0.57 19.86
C SER A 189 1.50 1.46 21.09
N ALA A 190 2.23 1.25 22.19
CA ALA A 190 2.11 2.07 23.40
C ALA A 190 2.58 3.52 23.15
N ASP A 191 3.67 3.71 22.40
CA ASP A 191 4.14 5.05 22.02
C ASP A 191 3.08 5.78 21.17
N ILE A 192 2.53 5.12 20.15
CA ILE A 192 1.47 5.68 19.30
C ILE A 192 0.25 6.06 20.13
N ALA A 193 -0.20 5.19 21.04
CA ALA A 193 -1.32 5.47 21.93
C ALA A 193 -1.06 6.72 22.80
N ALA A 194 0.16 6.86 23.32
CA ALA A 194 0.56 8.03 24.09
C ALA A 194 0.61 9.31 23.22
N GLN A 195 1.01 9.22 21.96
CA GLN A 195 0.98 10.34 21.03
C GLN A 195 -0.46 10.79 20.76
N LEU A 196 -1.37 9.86 20.47
CA LEU A 196 -2.79 10.16 20.26
C LEU A 196 -3.43 10.78 21.51
N ALA A 197 -3.12 10.28 22.70
CA ALA A 197 -3.61 10.83 23.97
C ALA A 197 -3.13 12.28 24.21
N ARG A 198 -1.97 12.67 23.66
CA ARG A 198 -1.46 14.05 23.69
C ARG A 198 -2.01 14.93 22.56
N GLY A 199 -2.94 14.43 21.78
CA GLY A 199 -3.60 15.18 20.69
C GLY A 199 -2.84 15.16 19.34
N GLN A 200 -1.86 14.27 19.17
CA GLN A 200 -1.23 14.06 17.87
C GLN A 200 -2.29 13.60 16.86
N LYS A 201 -2.46 14.36 15.78
CA LYS A 201 -3.29 13.97 14.64
C LYS A 201 -2.36 13.53 13.52
N ALA A 202 -2.45 12.29 13.14
CA ALA A 202 -1.70 11.73 12.01
C ALA A 202 -2.66 11.18 10.97
#